data_0c8f6b61c1f5f2e218fdb639a70d2207
#
_entry.id   0c8f6b61c1f5f2e218fdb639a70d2207
#
_cell.length_a   1.000
_cell.length_b   1.000
_cell.length_c   1.000
_cell.angle_alpha   90.00
_cell.angle_beta   90.00
_cell.angle_gamma   90.00
#
_symmetry.space_group_name_H-M   'P 1'
#
loop_
_entity.id
_entity.type
_entity.pdbx_description
1 polymer ?
#
loop_
_entity_poly.entity_id
_entity_poly.type
_entity_poly.pdbx_seq_one_letter_code
_entity_poly.pdbx_strand_id
1 'polypeptide(L)'
;MLVLLSPAKDLAKETPSVKDTTQPVLLEQAMPLVAKLKTLSAKKLASLMDLSLKLGELNRERYAHWVTPFTAMNARPAVFTFNGEVYRGLEARTLSSEDLRFAQHHLRILSGLYGVLRPLDLMQDYRLMMSTPFGLDRRKNLYAYWGDRITEVLNEDLKTSGGSAVINLASSEYFKAVKPEKLTGRVITPIFKDKGPRGYSVVMVYAKQQRGAMARHIIQHRITEPERIKEYAGDGYRFAPDESSADEWVFLRDKRPPLVPRKLEGGRIR
;
A
#
# COMPACT_ATOMS: atom_id res chain seq x y z
N MET A 1 9.74 14.40 2.35
CA MET A 1 8.69 13.66 3.07
C MET A 1 8.28 12.45 2.24
N LEU A 2 8.10 11.27 2.86
CA LEU A 2 7.55 10.08 2.21
C LEU A 2 6.17 9.75 2.77
N VAL A 3 5.32 9.14 1.94
CA VAL A 3 4.00 8.64 2.30
C VAL A 3 3.96 7.13 2.09
N LEU A 4 3.54 6.35 3.08
CA LEU A 4 3.47 4.90 2.99
C LEU A 4 2.03 4.41 2.87
N LEU A 5 1.74 3.55 1.90
CA LEU A 5 0.47 2.86 1.75
C LEU A 5 0.63 1.34 1.86
N SER A 6 -0.42 0.67 2.29
CA SER A 6 -0.54 -0.79 2.14
C SER A 6 -0.94 -1.17 0.72
N PRO A 7 -0.60 -2.38 0.26
CA PRO A 7 -1.12 -2.92 -0.99
C PRO A 7 -2.60 -3.28 -0.86
N ALA A 8 -3.18 -3.83 -1.91
CA ALA A 8 -4.52 -4.41 -1.89
C ALA A 8 -4.49 -5.91 -2.20
N LYS A 9 -5.50 -6.63 -1.68
CA LYS A 9 -5.70 -8.05 -1.99
C LYS A 9 -6.25 -8.25 -3.40
N ASP A 10 -7.07 -7.31 -3.86
CA ASP A 10 -7.65 -7.32 -5.19
C ASP A 10 -6.77 -6.51 -6.13
N LEU A 11 -6.69 -6.95 -7.38
CA LEU A 11 -5.91 -6.32 -8.43
C LEU A 11 -6.84 -5.93 -9.58
N ALA A 12 -6.58 -4.78 -10.20
CA ALA A 12 -7.31 -4.34 -11.38
C ALA A 12 -7.00 -5.26 -12.57
N LYS A 13 -7.99 -5.54 -13.41
CA LYS A 13 -7.81 -6.35 -14.62
C LYS A 13 -7.02 -5.59 -15.67
N GLU A 14 -7.28 -4.30 -15.79
CA GLU A 14 -6.68 -3.41 -16.77
C GLU A 14 -6.08 -2.19 -16.08
N THR A 15 -5.00 -1.67 -16.62
CA THR A 15 -4.32 -0.47 -16.15
C THR A 15 -4.07 0.47 -17.32
N PRO A 16 -4.07 1.81 -17.09
CA PRO A 16 -3.68 2.73 -18.14
C PRO A 16 -2.23 2.49 -18.56
N SER A 17 -1.96 2.71 -19.84
CA SER A 17 -0.59 2.73 -20.34
C SER A 17 0.09 4.02 -19.90
N VAL A 18 1.29 3.89 -19.35
CA VAL A 18 2.14 5.04 -18.98
C VAL A 18 3.55 4.82 -19.52
N LYS A 19 4.20 5.92 -19.91
CA LYS A 19 5.54 5.83 -20.54
C LYS A 19 6.66 5.67 -19.50
N ASP A 20 6.54 6.33 -18.37
CA ASP A 20 7.63 6.45 -17.38
C ASP A 20 7.52 5.37 -16.29
N THR A 21 7.68 4.10 -16.69
CA THR A 21 7.69 2.99 -15.75
C THR A 21 9.09 2.69 -15.21
N THR A 22 9.15 2.13 -14.02
CA THR A 22 10.42 1.77 -13.35
C THR A 22 10.40 0.30 -12.89
N GLN A 23 11.55 -0.24 -12.52
CA GLN A 23 11.67 -1.57 -11.93
C GLN A 23 11.60 -1.47 -10.40
N PRO A 24 11.02 -2.47 -9.71
CA PRO A 24 11.08 -2.54 -8.25
C PRO A 24 12.52 -2.58 -7.75
N VAL A 25 12.84 -1.74 -6.77
CA VAL A 25 14.19 -1.65 -6.20
C VAL A 25 14.65 -2.98 -5.59
N LEU A 26 13.72 -3.73 -5.00
CA LEU A 26 14.00 -5.02 -4.34
C LEU A 26 13.54 -6.22 -5.19
N LEU A 27 13.57 -6.10 -6.53
CA LEU A 27 13.14 -7.17 -7.44
C LEU A 27 13.98 -8.44 -7.29
N GLU A 28 15.28 -8.32 -7.17
CA GLU A 28 16.19 -9.45 -6.96
C GLU A 28 15.87 -10.22 -5.66
N GLN A 29 15.46 -9.50 -4.62
CA GLN A 29 15.04 -10.10 -3.36
C GLN A 29 13.65 -10.75 -3.44
N ALA A 30 12.80 -10.31 -4.37
CA ALA A 30 11.50 -10.94 -4.62
C ALA A 30 11.62 -12.27 -5.37
N MET A 31 12.62 -12.43 -6.25
CA MET A 31 12.82 -13.62 -7.09
C MET A 31 12.90 -14.93 -6.30
N PRO A 32 13.70 -15.05 -5.21
CA PRO A 32 13.76 -16.28 -4.42
C PRO A 32 12.44 -16.64 -3.74
N LEU A 33 11.64 -15.62 -3.32
CA LEU A 33 10.30 -15.86 -2.77
C LEU A 33 9.39 -16.46 -3.83
N VAL A 34 9.40 -15.91 -5.05
CA VAL A 34 8.62 -16.44 -6.17
C VAL A 34 9.09 -17.85 -6.54
N ALA A 35 10.38 -18.08 -6.62
CA ALA A 35 10.92 -19.40 -6.93
C ALA A 35 10.38 -20.47 -5.97
N LYS A 36 10.33 -20.17 -4.66
CA LYS A 36 9.73 -21.07 -3.68
C LYS A 36 8.22 -21.18 -3.80
N LEU A 37 7.50 -20.06 -4.05
CA LEU A 37 6.04 -20.07 -4.22
C LEU A 37 5.62 -20.89 -5.46
N LYS A 38 6.39 -20.88 -6.54
CA LYS A 38 6.18 -21.71 -7.75
C LYS A 38 6.17 -23.21 -7.45
N THR A 39 6.91 -23.67 -6.44
CA THR A 39 6.95 -25.10 -6.10
C THR A 39 5.73 -25.58 -5.32
N LEU A 40 4.88 -24.65 -4.85
CA LEU A 40 3.71 -24.99 -4.02
C LEU A 40 2.50 -25.35 -4.86
N SER A 41 1.81 -26.43 -4.49
CA SER A 41 0.52 -26.78 -5.10
C SER A 41 -0.55 -25.75 -4.74
N ALA A 42 -1.62 -25.67 -5.53
CA ALA A 42 -2.78 -24.79 -5.26
C ALA A 42 -3.34 -25.00 -3.84
N LYS A 43 -3.44 -26.25 -3.39
CA LYS A 43 -3.89 -26.60 -2.03
C LYS A 43 -2.94 -26.05 -0.95
N LYS A 44 -1.64 -26.15 -1.15
CA LYS A 44 -0.63 -25.59 -0.21
C LYS A 44 -0.68 -24.06 -0.20
N LEU A 45 -0.83 -23.40 -1.36
CA LEU A 45 -1.00 -21.94 -1.44
C LEU A 45 -2.28 -21.47 -0.75
N ALA A 46 -3.39 -22.19 -0.97
CA ALA A 46 -4.66 -21.90 -0.31
C ALA A 46 -4.54 -21.99 1.22
N SER A 47 -3.95 -23.07 1.73
CA SER A 47 -3.72 -23.25 3.17
C SER A 47 -2.75 -22.20 3.75
N LEU A 48 -1.66 -21.89 3.04
CA LEU A 48 -0.65 -20.92 3.49
C LEU A 48 -1.22 -19.50 3.65
N MET A 49 -2.13 -19.11 2.79
CA MET A 49 -2.66 -17.74 2.69
C MET A 49 -4.11 -17.61 3.19
N ASP A 50 -4.67 -18.67 3.77
CA ASP A 50 -6.07 -18.74 4.20
C ASP A 50 -7.05 -18.36 3.07
N LEU A 51 -6.98 -19.11 1.97
CA LEU A 51 -7.75 -18.88 0.75
C LEU A 51 -8.66 -20.07 0.42
N SER A 52 -9.69 -19.81 -0.38
CA SER A 52 -10.40 -20.88 -1.07
C SER A 52 -9.50 -21.59 -2.09
N LEU A 53 -9.81 -22.87 -2.40
CA LEU A 53 -9.03 -23.62 -3.40
C LEU A 53 -8.97 -22.89 -4.75
N LYS A 54 -10.09 -22.30 -5.20
CA LYS A 54 -10.16 -21.49 -6.43
C LYS A 54 -9.16 -20.34 -6.44
N LEU A 55 -9.00 -19.63 -5.31
CA LEU A 55 -7.99 -18.58 -5.16
C LEU A 55 -6.57 -19.15 -5.06
N GLY A 56 -6.42 -20.35 -4.51
CA GLY A 56 -5.15 -21.08 -4.52
C GLY A 56 -4.71 -21.42 -5.94
N GLU A 57 -5.62 -21.91 -6.80
CA GLU A 57 -5.39 -22.19 -8.21
C GLU A 57 -4.98 -20.92 -8.97
N LEU A 58 -5.77 -19.84 -8.83
CA LEU A 58 -5.44 -18.56 -9.45
C LEU A 58 -4.04 -18.06 -9.07
N ASN A 59 -3.65 -18.16 -7.81
CA ASN A 59 -2.33 -17.70 -7.38
C ASN A 59 -1.21 -18.64 -7.84
N ARG A 60 -1.46 -19.94 -7.94
CA ARG A 60 -0.52 -20.87 -8.56
C ARG A 60 -0.25 -20.49 -10.02
N GLU A 61 -1.29 -20.15 -10.79
CA GLU A 61 -1.15 -19.66 -12.17
C GLU A 61 -0.36 -18.36 -12.23
N ARG A 62 -0.68 -17.39 -11.37
CA ARG A 62 0.06 -16.11 -11.28
C ARG A 62 1.55 -16.34 -11.06
N TYR A 63 1.90 -17.19 -10.08
CA TYR A 63 3.31 -17.50 -9.84
C TYR A 63 3.94 -18.28 -10.99
N ALA A 64 3.25 -19.21 -11.61
CA ALA A 64 3.78 -19.95 -12.77
C ALA A 64 4.16 -19.01 -13.93
N HIS A 65 3.34 -18.00 -14.21
CA HIS A 65 3.57 -17.00 -15.25
C HIS A 65 4.53 -15.86 -14.86
N TRP A 66 4.88 -15.76 -13.58
CA TRP A 66 5.78 -14.69 -13.12
C TRP A 66 7.18 -14.88 -13.68
N VAL A 67 7.66 -13.90 -14.44
CA VAL A 67 8.95 -13.96 -15.17
C VAL A 67 9.64 -12.60 -15.15
N THR A 68 10.97 -12.61 -15.28
CA THR A 68 11.80 -11.43 -15.52
C THR A 68 12.45 -11.50 -16.90
N PRO A 69 12.80 -10.37 -17.52
CA PRO A 69 12.66 -8.99 -17.03
C PRO A 69 11.22 -8.48 -17.07
N PHE A 70 10.87 -7.52 -16.20
CA PHE A 70 9.58 -6.85 -16.29
C PHE A 70 9.56 -5.86 -17.45
N THR A 71 8.51 -5.91 -18.23
CA THR A 71 8.24 -5.03 -19.37
C THR A 71 6.78 -4.61 -19.34
N ALA A 72 6.41 -3.59 -20.12
CA ALA A 72 5.01 -3.19 -20.28
C ALA A 72 4.11 -4.29 -20.85
N MET A 73 4.68 -5.36 -21.43
CA MET A 73 3.94 -6.49 -21.99
C MET A 73 3.57 -7.53 -20.92
N ASN A 74 4.33 -7.64 -19.83
CA ASN A 74 4.14 -8.69 -18.83
C ASN A 74 3.95 -8.17 -17.40
N ALA A 75 4.02 -6.86 -17.20
CA ALA A 75 3.89 -6.23 -15.87
C ALA A 75 3.18 -4.88 -16.00
N ARG A 76 2.66 -4.39 -14.88
CA ARG A 76 1.82 -3.19 -14.82
C ARG A 76 2.26 -2.29 -13.67
N PRO A 77 2.10 -0.94 -13.77
CA PRO A 77 2.47 -0.04 -12.70
C PRO A 77 1.69 -0.31 -11.41
N ALA A 78 2.39 -0.36 -10.28
CA ALA A 78 1.83 -0.76 -8.99
C ALA A 78 0.61 0.07 -8.57
N VAL A 79 0.67 1.40 -8.72
CA VAL A 79 -0.40 2.31 -8.29
C VAL A 79 -1.73 2.08 -9.02
N PHE A 80 -1.69 1.59 -10.25
CA PHE A 80 -2.87 1.27 -11.06
C PHE A 80 -3.29 -0.20 -10.93
N THR A 81 -2.38 -1.05 -10.48
CA THR A 81 -2.63 -2.50 -10.36
C THR A 81 -3.35 -2.85 -9.08
N PHE A 82 -2.98 -2.24 -7.94
CA PHE A 82 -3.69 -2.48 -6.70
C PHE A 82 -5.11 -1.88 -6.74
N ASN A 83 -6.11 -2.68 -6.31
CA ASN A 83 -7.53 -2.31 -6.32
C ASN A 83 -8.18 -2.67 -4.98
N GLY A 84 -8.45 -1.67 -4.15
CA GLY A 84 -9.05 -1.83 -2.83
C GLY A 84 -9.45 -0.48 -2.26
N GLU A 85 -9.96 -0.46 -1.03
CA GLU A 85 -10.51 0.78 -0.44
C GLU A 85 -9.50 1.93 -0.37
N VAL A 86 -8.22 1.65 -0.11
CA VAL A 86 -7.15 2.66 -0.15
C VAL A 86 -7.03 3.26 -1.56
N TYR A 87 -7.04 2.42 -2.58
CA TYR A 87 -6.87 2.86 -3.98
C TYR A 87 -8.12 3.52 -4.56
N ARG A 88 -9.30 3.25 -3.98
CA ARG A 88 -10.52 4.01 -4.27
C ARG A 88 -10.43 5.44 -3.77
N GLY A 89 -9.85 5.64 -2.57
CA GLY A 89 -9.60 6.98 -2.06
C GLY A 89 -8.46 7.71 -2.80
N LEU A 90 -7.45 6.96 -3.26
CA LEU A 90 -6.33 7.53 -4.02
C LEU A 90 -6.73 7.95 -5.44
N GLU A 91 -7.66 7.22 -6.08
CA GLU A 91 -8.14 7.49 -7.45
C GLU A 91 -7.01 7.75 -8.45
N ALA A 92 -5.97 6.91 -8.42
CA ALA A 92 -4.74 7.12 -9.18
C ALA A 92 -4.94 7.38 -10.68
N ARG A 93 -6.02 6.82 -11.28
CA ARG A 93 -6.34 6.99 -12.70
C ARG A 93 -6.74 8.42 -13.08
N THR A 94 -7.08 9.26 -12.11
CA THR A 94 -7.46 10.66 -12.31
C THR A 94 -6.33 11.64 -11.96
N LEU A 95 -5.17 11.14 -11.55
CA LEU A 95 -3.98 11.94 -11.33
C LEU A 95 -3.36 12.37 -12.66
N SER A 96 -2.90 13.62 -12.71
CA SER A 96 -2.16 14.12 -13.86
C SER A 96 -0.76 13.47 -13.96
N SER A 97 -0.10 13.62 -15.10
CA SER A 97 1.28 13.16 -15.25
C SER A 97 2.24 13.82 -14.26
N GLU A 98 1.96 15.08 -13.89
CA GLU A 98 2.74 15.80 -12.88
C GLU A 98 2.49 15.25 -11.48
N ASP A 99 1.23 14.90 -11.16
CA ASP A 99 0.89 14.23 -9.91
C ASP A 99 1.58 12.88 -9.80
N LEU A 100 1.60 12.12 -10.87
CA LEU A 100 2.28 10.82 -10.91
C LEU A 100 3.80 10.96 -10.73
N ARG A 101 4.42 11.99 -11.32
CA ARG A 101 5.84 12.28 -11.09
C ARG A 101 6.11 12.64 -9.63
N PHE A 102 5.29 13.51 -9.03
CA PHE A 102 5.40 13.81 -7.60
C PHE A 102 5.20 12.54 -6.73
N ALA A 103 4.17 11.76 -7.04
CA ALA A 103 3.92 10.50 -6.35
C ALA A 103 5.10 9.53 -6.45
N GLN A 104 5.76 9.42 -7.62
CA GLN A 104 6.92 8.56 -7.84
C GLN A 104 8.07 8.88 -6.87
N HIS A 105 8.24 10.13 -6.51
CA HIS A 105 9.27 10.58 -5.56
C HIS A 105 8.82 10.44 -4.10
N HIS A 106 7.54 10.59 -3.80
CA HIS A 106 7.05 10.76 -2.43
C HIS A 106 6.16 9.62 -1.90
N LEU A 107 5.59 8.77 -2.76
CA LEU A 107 4.72 7.67 -2.34
C LEU A 107 5.46 6.33 -2.41
N ARG A 108 5.24 5.49 -1.40
CA ARG A 108 5.74 4.10 -1.35
C ARG A 108 4.60 3.16 -0.98
N ILE A 109 4.52 2.06 -1.68
CA ILE A 109 3.53 0.99 -1.45
C ILE A 109 4.27 -0.20 -0.86
N LEU A 110 3.96 -0.54 0.38
CA LEU A 110 4.55 -1.71 1.02
C LEU A 110 3.99 -3.00 0.40
N SER A 111 4.78 -4.05 0.36
CA SER A 111 4.43 -5.30 -0.34
C SER A 111 5.04 -6.51 0.34
N GLY A 112 4.24 -7.57 0.51
CA GLY A 112 4.76 -8.85 1.02
C GLY A 112 5.74 -9.52 0.05
N LEU A 113 5.53 -9.36 -1.25
CA LEU A 113 6.37 -9.96 -2.29
C LEU A 113 7.55 -9.08 -2.72
N TYR A 114 7.32 -7.78 -2.88
CA TYR A 114 8.31 -6.84 -3.42
C TYR A 114 8.97 -5.96 -2.34
N GLY A 115 8.62 -6.16 -1.06
CA GLY A 115 9.08 -5.32 0.06
C GLY A 115 8.46 -3.92 0.01
N VAL A 116 8.95 -3.11 -0.91
CA VAL A 116 8.45 -1.75 -1.18
C VAL A 116 8.46 -1.47 -2.68
N LEU A 117 7.43 -0.75 -3.14
CA LEU A 117 7.26 -0.32 -4.53
C LEU A 117 7.07 1.19 -4.59
N ARG A 118 7.59 1.80 -5.64
CA ARG A 118 7.20 3.14 -6.08
C ARG A 118 5.93 3.04 -6.93
N PRO A 119 5.14 4.11 -7.09
CA PRO A 119 3.89 4.09 -7.86
C PRO A 119 4.01 3.51 -9.27
N LEU A 120 5.05 3.85 -10.00
CA LEU A 120 5.25 3.45 -11.40
C LEU A 120 6.18 2.25 -11.55
N ASP A 121 6.57 1.59 -10.44
CA ASP A 121 7.27 0.32 -10.52
C ASP A 121 6.37 -0.74 -11.15
N LEU A 122 6.91 -1.44 -12.14
CA LEU A 122 6.24 -2.55 -12.79
C LEU A 122 6.11 -3.72 -11.81
N MET A 123 4.94 -4.31 -11.74
CA MET A 123 4.69 -5.51 -10.95
C MET A 123 3.84 -6.51 -11.72
N GLN A 124 4.04 -7.79 -11.46
CA GLN A 124 3.16 -8.86 -11.90
C GLN A 124 2.19 -9.24 -10.79
N ASP A 125 1.06 -9.81 -11.17
CA ASP A 125 -0.01 -10.19 -10.26
C ASP A 125 0.47 -11.22 -9.24
N TYR A 126 0.15 -10.98 -7.99
CA TYR A 126 0.47 -11.88 -6.89
C TYR A 126 -0.52 -11.73 -5.73
N ARG A 127 -0.46 -12.64 -4.80
CA ARG A 127 -1.07 -12.50 -3.49
C ARG A 127 -0.14 -13.08 -2.44
N LEU A 128 0.45 -12.21 -1.65
CA LEU A 128 1.30 -12.56 -0.51
C LEU A 128 1.19 -11.42 0.51
N MET A 129 0.48 -11.67 1.61
CA MET A 129 0.35 -10.70 2.69
C MET A 129 1.62 -10.67 3.53
N MET A 130 1.97 -9.54 4.12
CA MET A 130 3.17 -9.42 4.95
C MET A 130 3.11 -10.34 6.19
N SER A 131 1.91 -10.58 6.71
CA SER A 131 1.67 -11.47 7.84
C SER A 131 1.65 -12.97 7.49
N THR A 132 1.73 -13.33 6.19
CA THR A 132 1.74 -14.74 5.77
C THR A 132 2.91 -15.46 6.45
N PRO A 133 2.70 -16.64 7.07
CA PRO A 133 3.76 -17.42 7.72
C PRO A 133 4.62 -18.13 6.67
N PHE A 134 5.22 -17.33 5.81
CA PHE A 134 6.07 -17.76 4.70
C PHE A 134 7.46 -17.15 4.85
N GLY A 135 8.44 -17.98 4.83
CA GLY A 135 9.83 -17.57 4.94
C GLY A 135 10.75 -18.37 4.02
N LEU A 136 11.99 -17.94 3.93
CA LEU A 136 13.05 -18.53 3.12
C LEU A 136 14.34 -18.60 3.95
N ASP A 137 15.21 -19.56 3.71
CA ASP A 137 16.55 -19.67 4.33
C ASP A 137 16.51 -19.57 5.85
N ARG A 138 15.99 -20.41 6.62
CA ARG A 138 15.86 -20.35 8.10
C ARG A 138 15.04 -19.17 8.65
N ARG A 139 14.57 -18.21 7.80
CA ARG A 139 13.69 -17.13 8.21
C ARG A 139 12.25 -17.62 8.26
N LYS A 140 11.60 -17.46 9.42
CA LYS A 140 10.26 -18.05 9.67
C LYS A 140 9.11 -17.35 8.97
N ASN A 141 9.26 -16.09 8.62
CA ASN A 141 8.20 -15.26 8.03
C ASN A 141 8.78 -14.11 7.19
N LEU A 142 7.90 -13.36 6.53
CA LEU A 142 8.31 -12.25 5.67
C LEU A 142 8.92 -11.07 6.45
N TYR A 143 8.52 -10.81 7.69
CA TYR A 143 9.16 -9.77 8.51
C TYR A 143 10.66 -10.09 8.73
N ALA A 144 10.96 -11.32 9.05
CA ALA A 144 12.34 -11.77 9.19
C ALA A 144 13.08 -11.86 7.84
N TYR A 145 12.36 -12.17 6.76
CA TYR A 145 12.93 -12.18 5.41
C TYR A 145 13.34 -10.78 4.94
N TRP A 146 12.45 -9.83 5.06
CA TRP A 146 12.73 -8.45 4.65
C TRP A 146 13.77 -7.79 5.56
N GLY A 147 13.76 -8.10 6.86
CA GLY A 147 14.76 -7.60 7.80
C GLY A 147 14.82 -6.08 7.82
N ASP A 148 15.96 -5.50 7.48
CA ASP A 148 16.17 -4.05 7.43
C ASP A 148 16.01 -3.45 6.02
N ARG A 149 15.93 -4.29 4.99
CA ARG A 149 15.96 -3.86 3.58
C ARG A 149 14.92 -2.82 3.20
N ILE A 150 13.68 -2.96 3.72
CA ILE A 150 12.61 -1.98 3.45
C ILE A 150 12.99 -0.63 4.07
N THR A 151 13.47 -0.63 5.30
CA THR A 151 13.88 0.59 6.02
C THR A 151 15.08 1.26 5.36
N GLU A 152 16.05 0.49 4.90
CA GLU A 152 17.22 0.99 4.16
C GLU A 152 16.81 1.72 2.88
N VAL A 153 15.89 1.14 2.10
CA VAL A 153 15.32 1.80 0.89
C VAL A 153 14.59 3.08 1.27
N LEU A 154 13.77 3.07 2.33
CA LEU A 154 13.04 4.27 2.76
C LEU A 154 13.98 5.37 3.25
N ASN A 155 15.06 5.03 3.94
CA ASN A 155 16.07 5.99 4.40
C ASN A 155 16.82 6.61 3.23
N GLU A 156 17.18 5.84 2.21
CA GLU A 156 17.80 6.37 1.00
C GLU A 156 16.85 7.28 0.21
N ASP A 157 15.57 6.89 0.12
CA ASP A 157 14.54 7.72 -0.49
C ASP A 157 14.29 9.03 0.28
N LEU A 158 14.30 9.00 1.62
CA LEU A 158 14.23 10.21 2.46
C LEU A 158 15.40 11.14 2.20
N LYS A 159 16.61 10.60 2.19
CA LYS A 159 17.84 11.34 1.89
C LYS A 159 17.77 11.99 0.51
N THR A 160 17.41 11.23 -0.51
CA THR A 160 17.32 11.70 -1.90
C THR A 160 16.24 12.77 -2.09
N SER A 161 15.11 12.66 -1.38
CA SER A 161 14.02 13.65 -1.42
C SER A 161 14.26 14.87 -0.52
N GLY A 162 15.35 14.91 0.25
CA GLY A 162 15.59 15.94 1.27
C GLY A 162 14.53 15.93 2.39
N GLY A 163 13.80 14.82 2.55
CA GLY A 163 12.69 14.73 3.48
C GLY A 163 13.11 14.31 4.88
N SER A 164 12.42 14.83 5.91
CA SER A 164 12.66 14.53 7.33
C SER A 164 11.51 13.78 7.99
N ALA A 165 10.45 13.44 7.24
CA ALA A 165 9.27 12.79 7.80
C ALA A 165 8.70 11.69 6.90
N VAL A 166 8.08 10.70 7.55
CA VAL A 166 7.33 9.60 6.97
C VAL A 166 5.88 9.67 7.44
N ILE A 167 4.94 9.81 6.52
CA ILE A 167 3.50 9.76 6.80
C ILE A 167 3.03 8.32 6.66
N ASN A 168 2.75 7.68 7.77
CA ASN A 168 2.31 6.30 7.80
C ASN A 168 0.79 6.18 7.56
N LEU A 169 0.40 5.95 6.33
CA LEU A 169 -0.96 5.60 5.93
C LEU A 169 -1.12 4.09 5.67
N ALA A 170 -0.11 3.30 5.98
CA ALA A 170 -0.17 1.85 5.90
C ALA A 170 -0.89 1.25 7.13
N SER A 171 -1.32 0.00 7.03
CA SER A 171 -1.83 -0.76 8.17
C SER A 171 -0.69 -1.21 9.08
N SER A 172 -1.01 -1.49 10.34
CA SER A 172 -0.04 -2.04 11.31
C SER A 172 0.65 -3.32 10.80
N GLU A 173 -0.08 -4.17 10.06
CA GLU A 173 0.48 -5.37 9.43
C GLU A 173 1.68 -5.05 8.54
N TYR A 174 1.54 -4.08 7.65
CA TYR A 174 2.60 -3.74 6.71
C TYR A 174 3.66 -2.83 7.34
N PHE A 175 3.24 -1.86 8.16
CA PHE A 175 4.17 -0.94 8.80
C PHE A 175 5.12 -1.63 9.78
N LYS A 176 4.72 -2.73 10.41
CA LYS A 176 5.59 -3.57 11.25
C LYS A 176 6.86 -4.06 10.53
N ALA A 177 6.84 -4.14 9.18
CA ALA A 177 8.01 -4.52 8.40
C ALA A 177 9.02 -3.37 8.19
N VAL A 178 8.65 -2.14 8.56
CA VAL A 178 9.45 -0.92 8.30
C VAL A 178 10.50 -0.67 9.38
N LYS A 179 10.34 -1.21 10.59
CA LYS A 179 11.23 -0.94 11.76
C LYS A 179 11.40 0.57 12.01
N PRO A 180 10.37 1.22 12.60
CA PRO A 180 10.36 2.67 12.79
C PRO A 180 11.57 3.19 13.55
N GLU A 181 12.10 2.41 14.49
CA GLU A 181 13.28 2.74 15.30
C GLU A 181 14.58 2.92 14.49
N LYS A 182 14.59 2.48 13.22
CA LYS A 182 15.71 2.60 12.29
C LYS A 182 15.46 3.63 11.17
N LEU A 183 14.28 4.25 11.13
CA LEU A 183 14.01 5.32 10.19
C LEU A 183 14.73 6.61 10.60
N THR A 184 15.31 7.28 9.61
CA THR A 184 15.98 8.58 9.82
C THR A 184 15.00 9.74 9.89
N GLY A 185 13.77 9.56 9.40
CA GLY A 185 12.70 10.56 9.43
C GLY A 185 11.71 10.32 10.56
N ARG A 186 11.12 11.42 11.06
CA ARG A 186 10.02 11.37 12.02
C ARG A 186 8.82 10.63 11.42
N VAL A 187 8.25 9.68 12.15
CA VAL A 187 7.05 8.96 11.71
C VAL A 187 5.80 9.64 12.25
N ILE A 188 4.88 10.00 11.37
CA ILE A 188 3.58 10.59 11.72
C ILE A 188 2.50 9.65 11.19
N THR A 189 1.55 9.27 12.05
CA THR A 189 0.46 8.36 11.71
C THR A 189 -0.90 9.07 11.80
N PRO A 190 -1.53 9.43 10.67
CA PRO A 190 -2.89 9.93 10.64
C PRO A 190 -3.91 8.83 11.01
N ILE A 191 -4.84 9.17 11.91
CA ILE A 191 -5.89 8.29 12.40
C ILE A 191 -7.25 8.91 12.07
N PHE A 192 -8.09 8.17 11.37
CA PHE A 192 -9.42 8.62 10.95
C PHE A 192 -10.49 7.98 11.82
N LYS A 193 -11.26 8.80 12.57
CA LYS A 193 -12.36 8.35 13.42
C LYS A 193 -13.68 8.95 12.98
N ASP A 194 -14.70 8.14 12.96
CA ASP A 194 -16.07 8.52 12.61
C ASP A 194 -16.96 8.51 13.84
N LYS A 195 -17.86 9.50 13.94
CA LYS A 195 -18.85 9.57 15.00
C LYS A 195 -19.85 8.43 14.88
N GLY A 196 -20.04 7.71 15.94
CA GLY A 196 -21.05 6.65 16.11
C GLY A 196 -21.91 6.90 17.36
N PRO A 197 -22.84 6.02 17.66
CA PRO A 197 -23.71 6.17 18.84
C PRO A 197 -22.95 6.23 20.18
N ARG A 198 -21.76 5.64 20.23
CA ARG A 198 -20.90 5.59 21.42
C ARG A 198 -19.68 6.51 21.35
N GLY A 199 -19.72 7.55 20.51
CA GLY A 199 -18.59 8.45 20.29
C GLY A 199 -17.79 8.13 19.03
N TYR A 200 -16.60 8.72 18.92
CA TYR A 200 -15.72 8.54 17.76
C TYR A 200 -14.95 7.21 17.80
N SER A 201 -14.91 6.52 16.69
CA SER A 201 -14.20 5.26 16.55
C SER A 201 -13.68 5.05 15.12
N VAL A 202 -12.65 4.24 14.96
CA VAL A 202 -12.13 3.88 13.65
C VAL A 202 -13.10 2.90 12.97
N VAL A 203 -13.64 3.30 11.81
CA VAL A 203 -14.44 2.44 10.94
C VAL A 203 -13.59 2.02 9.76
N MET A 204 -13.19 0.76 9.73
CA MET A 204 -12.12 0.25 8.87
C MET A 204 -12.27 0.56 7.37
N VAL A 205 -13.49 0.52 6.83
CA VAL A 205 -13.73 0.81 5.41
C VAL A 205 -13.44 2.27 5.10
N TYR A 206 -13.97 3.19 5.92
CA TYR A 206 -13.74 4.62 5.77
C TYR A 206 -12.27 4.99 6.05
N ALA A 207 -11.67 4.45 7.11
CA ALA A 207 -10.27 4.70 7.41
C ALA A 207 -9.34 4.28 6.26
N LYS A 208 -9.63 3.16 5.59
CA LYS A 208 -8.88 2.74 4.40
C LYS A 208 -9.06 3.72 3.23
N GLN A 209 -10.28 4.16 2.95
CA GLN A 209 -10.54 5.15 1.91
C GLN A 209 -9.83 6.46 2.21
N GLN A 210 -9.90 6.93 3.46
CA GLN A 210 -9.26 8.19 3.87
C GLN A 210 -7.73 8.16 3.81
N ARG A 211 -7.10 7.02 4.06
CA ARG A 211 -5.65 6.86 3.82
C ARG A 211 -5.30 7.10 2.36
N GLY A 212 -6.09 6.59 1.43
CA GLY A 212 -5.92 6.86 0.01
C GLY A 212 -6.21 8.30 -0.36
N ALA A 213 -7.32 8.87 0.14
CA ALA A 213 -7.72 10.25 -0.12
C ALA A 213 -6.69 11.27 0.43
N MET A 214 -6.15 11.02 1.62
CA MET A 214 -5.07 11.84 2.17
C MET A 214 -3.79 11.74 1.34
N ALA A 215 -3.40 10.54 0.90
CA ALA A 215 -2.27 10.39 -0.01
C ALA A 215 -2.49 11.17 -1.32
N ARG A 216 -3.71 11.12 -1.90
CA ARG A 216 -4.11 11.93 -3.05
C ARG A 216 -3.99 13.43 -2.76
N HIS A 217 -4.50 13.89 -1.64
CA HIS A 217 -4.42 15.30 -1.23
C HIS A 217 -2.96 15.77 -1.15
N ILE A 218 -2.09 14.99 -0.49
CA ILE A 218 -0.65 15.28 -0.41
C ILE A 218 -0.03 15.40 -1.81
N ILE A 219 -0.38 14.49 -2.71
CA ILE A 219 0.15 14.47 -4.07
C ILE A 219 -0.32 15.68 -4.86
N GLN A 220 -1.62 15.96 -4.89
CA GLN A 220 -2.19 17.04 -5.69
C GLN A 220 -1.77 18.44 -5.23
N HIS A 221 -1.55 18.61 -3.91
CA HIS A 221 -1.13 19.89 -3.35
C HIS A 221 0.39 19.99 -3.15
N ARG A 222 1.18 19.00 -3.64
CA ARG A 222 2.64 18.97 -3.52
C ARG A 222 3.12 19.21 -2.08
N ILE A 223 2.45 18.59 -1.10
CA ILE A 223 2.75 18.80 0.31
C ILE A 223 4.06 18.07 0.65
N THR A 224 5.07 18.83 1.03
CA THR A 224 6.37 18.32 1.52
C THR A 224 6.59 18.60 3.00
N GLU A 225 5.84 19.56 3.55
CA GLU A 225 5.85 19.94 4.97
C GLU A 225 4.75 19.19 5.73
N PRO A 226 5.08 18.32 6.70
CA PRO A 226 4.09 17.50 7.40
C PRO A 226 2.94 18.28 8.03
N GLU A 227 3.23 19.44 8.62
CA GLU A 227 2.24 20.24 9.35
C GLU A 227 1.06 20.67 8.47
N ARG A 228 1.27 20.84 7.17
CA ARG A 228 0.21 21.16 6.21
C ARG A 228 -0.83 20.05 6.02
N ILE A 229 -0.50 18.82 6.43
CA ILE A 229 -1.46 17.70 6.40
C ILE A 229 -2.61 17.95 7.38
N LYS A 230 -2.41 18.74 8.44
CA LYS A 230 -3.44 19.11 9.41
C LYS A 230 -4.58 19.94 8.78
N GLU A 231 -4.33 20.56 7.62
CA GLU A 231 -5.33 21.29 6.83
C GLU A 231 -6.28 20.34 6.05
N TYR A 232 -6.00 19.03 6.06
CA TYR A 232 -6.83 18.06 5.33
C TYR A 232 -8.27 18.06 5.85
N ALA A 233 -9.22 18.27 4.92
CA ALA A 233 -10.66 18.32 5.20
C ALA A 233 -11.49 17.41 4.26
N GLY A 234 -10.85 16.41 3.64
CA GLY A 234 -11.51 15.49 2.71
C GLY A 234 -12.68 14.74 3.36
N ASP A 235 -13.80 14.63 2.65
CA ASP A 235 -15.02 13.93 3.08
C ASP A 235 -15.58 14.40 4.44
N GLY A 236 -15.32 15.66 4.83
CA GLY A 236 -15.79 16.23 6.08
C GLY A 236 -14.99 15.83 7.33
N TYR A 237 -13.81 15.24 7.16
CA TYR A 237 -12.86 15.07 8.25
C TYR A 237 -12.21 16.41 8.63
N ARG A 238 -11.87 16.56 9.89
CA ARG A 238 -11.11 17.70 10.40
C ARG A 238 -10.06 17.23 11.41
N PHE A 239 -8.94 17.89 11.42
CA PHE A 239 -7.90 17.65 12.42
C PHE A 239 -8.42 17.96 13.82
N ALA A 240 -8.12 17.11 14.79
CA ALA A 240 -8.53 17.22 16.18
C ALA A 240 -7.29 17.29 17.10
N PRO A 241 -6.79 18.50 17.42
CA PRO A 241 -5.58 18.65 18.20
C PRO A 241 -5.70 18.00 19.60
N ASP A 242 -6.88 18.12 20.24
CA ASP A 242 -7.10 17.60 21.60
C ASP A 242 -7.09 16.06 21.68
N GLU A 243 -7.29 15.37 20.55
CA GLU A 243 -7.23 13.91 20.46
C GLU A 243 -5.92 13.39 19.84
N SER A 244 -5.03 14.30 19.48
CA SER A 244 -3.77 14.01 18.78
C SER A 244 -2.59 14.03 19.75
N SER A 245 -1.55 13.27 19.40
CA SER A 245 -0.23 13.35 20.03
C SER A 245 0.79 13.97 19.05
N ALA A 246 2.05 13.99 19.47
CA ALA A 246 3.13 14.45 18.59
C ALA A 246 3.17 13.68 17.27
N ASP A 247 3.00 12.35 17.31
CA ASP A 247 3.21 11.45 16.17
C ASP A 247 1.94 10.72 15.71
N GLU A 248 0.82 10.84 16.43
CA GLU A 248 -0.49 10.33 16.04
C GLU A 248 -1.45 11.50 15.84
N TRP A 249 -1.85 11.77 14.61
CA TRP A 249 -2.73 12.88 14.27
C TRP A 249 -4.13 12.39 13.95
N VAL A 250 -5.08 12.76 14.83
CA VAL A 250 -6.46 12.31 14.74
C VAL A 250 -7.28 13.27 13.87
N PHE A 251 -8.03 12.67 12.94
CA PHE A 251 -9.00 13.36 12.10
C PHE A 251 -10.39 12.83 12.42
N LEU A 252 -11.33 13.71 12.74
CA LEU A 252 -12.69 13.38 13.15
C LEU A 252 -13.70 13.75 12.07
N ARG A 253 -14.71 12.89 11.90
CA ARG A 253 -15.86 13.14 11.02
C ARG A 253 -17.18 12.89 11.75
N ASP A 254 -18.11 13.87 11.69
CA ASP A 254 -19.42 13.78 12.37
C ASP A 254 -20.47 13.01 11.58
N LYS A 255 -20.52 13.19 10.25
CA LYS A 255 -21.48 12.52 9.37
C LYS A 255 -20.77 11.55 8.43
N ARG A 256 -21.12 10.27 8.54
CA ARG A 256 -20.65 9.24 7.61
C ARG A 256 -21.41 9.32 6.30
N PRO A 257 -20.76 9.28 5.14
CA PRO A 257 -21.46 9.03 3.89
C PRO A 257 -22.05 7.61 3.90
N PRO A 258 -23.13 7.33 3.16
CA PRO A 258 -23.60 5.98 2.97
C PRO A 258 -22.48 5.12 2.34
N LEU A 259 -22.34 3.88 2.80
CA LEU A 259 -21.45 2.93 2.15
C LEU A 259 -21.98 2.66 0.73
N VAL A 260 -21.23 3.02 -0.27
CA VAL A 260 -21.53 2.64 -1.65
C VAL A 260 -21.28 1.13 -1.77
N PRO A 261 -22.30 0.32 -2.10
CA PRO A 261 -22.14 -1.11 -2.27
C PRO A 261 -21.03 -1.41 -3.30
N ARG A 262 -20.21 -2.39 -3.00
CA ARG A 262 -19.17 -2.85 -3.92
C ARG A 262 -19.85 -3.40 -5.19
N LYS A 263 -19.83 -2.66 -6.31
CA LYS A 263 -20.10 -3.25 -7.61
C LYS A 263 -18.95 -4.22 -7.89
N LEU A 264 -19.21 -5.51 -7.71
CA LEU A 264 -18.33 -6.53 -8.23
C LEU A 264 -18.39 -6.44 -9.76
N GLU A 265 -17.28 -6.22 -10.41
CA GLU A 265 -17.17 -6.43 -11.86
C GLU A 265 -17.52 -7.89 -12.12
N GLY A 266 -18.75 -8.17 -12.58
CA GLY A 266 -19.29 -9.53 -12.76
C GLY A 266 -20.61 -9.83 -12.07
N GLY A 267 -21.40 -8.83 -11.70
CA GLY A 267 -22.87 -8.96 -11.53
C GLY A 267 -23.38 -9.78 -10.33
N ARG A 268 -22.75 -9.74 -9.15
CA ARG A 268 -23.42 -10.13 -7.90
C ARG A 268 -23.13 -9.09 -6.81
N ILE A 269 -24.21 -8.47 -6.33
CA ILE A 269 -24.23 -7.65 -5.12
C ILE A 269 -24.10 -8.61 -3.93
N ARG A 270 -23.15 -8.38 -3.05
CA ARG A 270 -23.15 -8.92 -1.68
C ARG A 270 -23.39 -7.80 -0.69
#